data_97d5d03d657aa992c6773ad92d163b9f
#
_entry.id   97d5d03d657aa992c6773ad92d163b9f
#
_cell.length_a   1.000
_cell.length_b   1.000
_cell.length_c   1.000
_cell.angle_alpha   90.00
_cell.angle_beta   90.00
_cell.angle_gamma   90.00
#
_symmetry.space_group_name_H-M   'P 1'
#
loop_
_entity.id
_entity.type
_entity.pdbx_description
1 polymer ?
#
loop_
_entity_poly.entity_id
_entity_poly.type
_entity_poly.pdbx_seq_one_letter_code
_entity_poly.pdbx_strand_id
1 'polypeptide(L)'
;VEKIFNDYNSDADVKKIFDRIAGLVDVLGTKLKGEAYTKVNVEGYYYHPKNYILIDTDLLLAIRFGKQELASAICHEMLHVVTSDIINLYRKGYGNLLTESQRQAAKEVVDLYDEIKSYFNKHIGGTEPYALTNPAEMIAELANPEWRKIAAQIPAQKGWFRRAFNAIKKMLG
;
A
#
# COMPACT_ATOMS: atom_id res chain seq x y z
N VAL A 1 -0.49 7.46 15.44
CA VAL A 1 -0.71 6.51 14.36
C VAL A 1 -1.02 5.13 14.94
N GLU A 2 -0.16 4.55 15.75
CA GLU A 2 -0.30 3.22 16.34
C GLU A 2 -1.63 3.04 17.11
N LYS A 3 -2.04 4.03 17.92
CA LYS A 3 -3.32 4.00 18.64
C LYS A 3 -4.52 4.00 17.69
N ILE A 4 -4.49 4.81 16.63
CA ILE A 4 -5.55 4.84 15.60
C ILE A 4 -5.67 3.48 14.94
N PHE A 5 -4.55 2.87 14.59
CA PHE A 5 -4.52 1.58 13.92
C PHE A 5 -5.00 0.44 14.82
N ASN A 6 -4.58 0.42 16.07
CA ASN A 6 -5.00 -0.60 17.05
C ASN A 6 -6.49 -0.53 17.38
N ASP A 7 -7.09 0.67 17.39
CA ASP A 7 -8.50 0.87 17.71
C ASP A 7 -9.44 0.41 16.57
N TYR A 8 -8.92 0.22 15.34
CA TYR A 8 -9.75 -0.02 14.14
C TYR A 8 -9.46 -1.32 13.40
N ASN A 9 -8.42 -2.05 13.76
CA ASN A 9 -8.03 -3.22 12.99
C ASN A 9 -8.14 -4.51 13.80
N SER A 10 -9.18 -5.27 13.49
CA SER A 10 -9.37 -6.65 14.00
C SER A 10 -8.60 -7.71 13.20
N ASP A 11 -7.94 -7.32 12.08
CA ASP A 11 -7.21 -8.23 11.22
C ASP A 11 -5.75 -8.37 11.69
N ALA A 12 -5.43 -9.50 12.30
CA ALA A 12 -4.12 -9.77 12.89
C ALA A 12 -2.97 -9.74 11.86
N ASP A 13 -3.24 -10.03 10.59
CA ASP A 13 -2.21 -10.01 9.54
C ASP A 13 -1.91 -8.57 9.09
N VAL A 14 -2.94 -7.75 8.92
CA VAL A 14 -2.78 -6.32 8.63
C VAL A 14 -2.07 -5.62 9.79
N LYS A 15 -2.40 -5.96 11.03
CA LYS A 15 -1.70 -5.43 12.21
C LYS A 15 -0.20 -5.78 12.20
N LYS A 16 0.17 -7.01 11.87
CA LYS A 16 1.60 -7.41 11.78
C LYS A 16 2.34 -6.66 10.68
N ILE A 17 1.69 -6.40 9.53
CA ILE A 17 2.29 -5.56 8.48
C ILE A 17 2.54 -4.17 9.05
N PHE A 18 1.49 -3.56 9.61
CA PHE A 18 1.55 -2.21 10.14
C PHE A 18 2.67 -2.06 11.18
N ASP A 19 2.71 -2.94 12.18
CA ASP A 19 3.72 -2.88 13.25
C ASP A 19 5.15 -2.94 12.67
N ARG A 20 5.37 -3.78 11.66
CA ARG A 20 6.67 -3.88 11.00
C ARG A 20 7.01 -2.66 10.15
N ILE A 21 6.01 -2.15 9.39
CA ILE A 21 6.19 -0.97 8.54
C ILE A 21 6.40 0.28 9.40
N ALA A 22 5.65 0.43 10.49
CA ALA A 22 5.77 1.57 11.39
C ALA A 22 7.19 1.72 11.94
N GLY A 23 7.81 0.60 12.36
CA GLY A 23 9.20 0.61 12.80
C GLY A 23 10.18 1.04 11.72
N LEU A 24 9.95 0.60 10.47
CA LEU A 24 10.82 0.97 9.33
C LEU A 24 10.65 2.42 8.91
N VAL A 25 9.42 2.90 8.86
CA VAL A 25 9.12 4.31 8.54
C VAL A 25 9.76 5.23 9.59
N ASP A 26 9.75 4.83 10.85
CA ASP A 26 10.41 5.54 11.95
C ASP A 26 11.95 5.56 11.78
N VAL A 27 12.55 4.40 11.46
CA VAL A 27 13.99 4.30 11.17
C VAL A 27 14.39 5.15 9.96
N LEU A 28 13.56 5.22 8.92
CA LEU A 28 13.79 6.08 7.75
C LEU A 28 13.62 7.57 8.05
N GLY A 29 13.15 7.93 9.24
CA GLY A 29 12.94 9.30 9.66
C GLY A 29 11.80 10.00 8.88
N THR A 30 10.87 9.24 8.33
CA THR A 30 9.73 9.78 7.60
C THR A 30 8.78 10.50 8.55
N LYS A 31 8.42 11.73 8.22
CA LYS A 31 7.56 12.58 9.06
C LYS A 31 6.12 12.56 8.54
N LEU A 32 5.17 12.51 9.46
CA LEU A 32 3.75 12.75 9.16
C LEU A 32 3.43 14.24 9.29
N LYS A 33 2.79 14.82 8.28
CA LYS A 33 2.34 16.22 8.28
C LYS A 33 0.87 16.28 7.87
N GLY A 34 0.12 17.14 8.55
CA GLY A 34 -1.21 17.56 8.12
C GLY A 34 -1.12 18.77 7.19
N GLU A 35 -1.87 18.77 6.10
CA GLU A 35 -2.02 19.91 5.20
C GLU A 35 -3.48 19.98 4.74
N ALA A 36 -4.05 21.18 4.67
CA ALA A 36 -5.39 21.36 4.12
C ALA A 36 -5.33 21.27 2.59
N TYR A 37 -5.98 20.26 2.02
CA TYR A 37 -6.08 20.15 0.57
C TYR A 37 -7.27 20.94 0.05
N THR A 38 -6.98 21.87 -0.85
CA THR A 38 -8.01 22.59 -1.61
C THR A 38 -8.48 21.81 -2.83
N LYS A 39 -7.82 20.70 -3.17
CA LYS A 39 -8.17 19.82 -4.29
C LYS A 39 -8.92 18.60 -3.78
N VAL A 40 -10.12 18.45 -4.30
CA VAL A 40 -11.01 17.33 -4.04
C VAL A 40 -10.32 16.00 -4.39
N ASN A 41 -10.41 15.00 -3.49
CA ASN A 41 -10.05 13.59 -3.67
C ASN A 41 -8.58 13.17 -3.45
N VAL A 42 -7.78 13.90 -2.71
CA VAL A 42 -6.47 13.38 -2.25
C VAL A 42 -6.52 13.22 -0.74
N GLU A 43 -6.53 11.99 -0.27
CA GLU A 43 -6.54 11.67 1.18
C GLU A 43 -5.15 11.84 1.80
N GLY A 44 -4.11 11.57 1.03
CA GLY A 44 -2.72 11.73 1.42
C GLY A 44 -1.77 11.43 0.27
N TYR A 45 -0.49 11.71 0.46
CA TYR A 45 0.57 11.25 -0.42
C TYR A 45 1.94 11.25 0.26
N TYR A 46 2.80 10.34 -0.17
CA TYR A 46 4.21 10.32 0.22
C TYR A 46 5.02 11.27 -0.66
N TYR A 47 5.65 12.28 -0.06
CA TYR A 47 6.51 13.22 -0.78
C TYR A 47 7.99 12.83 -0.65
N HIS A 48 8.45 12.09 -1.65
CA HIS A 48 9.79 11.53 -1.76
C HIS A 48 10.93 12.52 -1.50
N PRO A 49 10.97 13.71 -2.16
CA PRO A 49 12.12 14.61 -2.05
C PRO A 49 12.43 15.11 -0.65
N LYS A 50 11.43 15.10 0.24
CA LYS A 50 11.58 15.60 1.61
C LYS A 50 11.26 14.54 2.67
N ASN A 51 11.01 13.30 2.24
CA ASN A 51 10.74 12.15 3.09
C ASN A 51 9.66 12.45 4.15
N TYR A 52 8.45 12.81 3.70
CA TYR A 52 7.31 12.93 4.59
C TYR A 52 6.02 12.44 3.94
N ILE A 53 5.11 11.96 4.78
CA ILE A 53 3.74 11.65 4.42
C ILE A 53 2.90 12.88 4.69
N LEU A 54 2.16 13.33 3.68
CA LEU A 54 1.12 14.36 3.80
C LEU A 54 -0.24 13.68 3.90
N ILE A 55 -1.03 14.10 4.87
CA ILE A 55 -2.42 13.67 5.03
C ILE A 55 -3.31 14.90 5.05
N ASP A 56 -4.45 14.81 4.40
CA ASP A 56 -5.48 15.86 4.45
C ASP A 56 -5.84 16.17 5.91
N THR A 57 -5.89 17.44 6.26
CA THR A 57 -6.15 17.87 7.64
C THR A 57 -7.55 17.43 8.10
N ASP A 58 -8.56 17.44 7.21
CA ASP A 58 -9.90 17.00 7.53
C ASP A 58 -9.94 15.50 7.83
N LEU A 59 -9.16 14.71 7.06
CA LEU A 59 -9.00 13.29 7.29
C LEU A 59 -8.20 13.04 8.58
N LEU A 60 -7.11 13.77 8.80
CA LEU A 60 -6.27 13.64 10.00
C LEU A 60 -7.06 13.90 11.29
N LEU A 61 -7.97 14.85 11.25
CA LEU A 61 -8.87 15.18 12.37
C LEU A 61 -10.10 14.26 12.41
N ALA A 62 -10.25 13.36 11.44
CA ALA A 62 -11.41 12.47 11.27
C ALA A 62 -12.74 13.25 11.23
N ILE A 63 -12.72 14.46 10.70
CA ILE A 63 -13.89 15.34 10.63
C ILE A 63 -14.86 14.84 9.55
N ARG A 64 -14.32 14.44 8.39
CA ARG A 64 -15.11 14.10 7.20
C ARG A 64 -15.30 12.60 7.02
N PHE A 65 -14.28 11.81 7.27
CA PHE A 65 -14.15 10.44 6.79
C PHE A 65 -14.19 9.40 7.91
N GLY A 66 -13.94 9.78 9.14
CA GLY A 66 -13.85 8.84 10.24
C GLY A 66 -12.45 8.24 10.41
N LYS A 67 -12.29 7.45 11.46
CA LYS A 67 -10.95 6.98 11.89
C LYS A 67 -10.45 5.78 11.10
N GLN A 68 -11.36 4.99 10.53
CA GLN A 68 -10.98 3.82 9.72
C GLN A 68 -10.34 4.24 8.41
N GLU A 69 -10.90 5.26 7.78
CA GLU A 69 -10.37 5.85 6.55
C GLU A 69 -9.01 6.50 6.81
N LEU A 70 -8.85 7.20 7.93
CA LEU A 70 -7.56 7.75 8.33
C LEU A 70 -6.50 6.66 8.52
N ALA A 71 -6.82 5.57 9.19
CA ALA A 71 -5.89 4.46 9.38
C ALA A 71 -5.50 3.80 8.05
N SER A 72 -6.47 3.63 7.15
CA SER A 72 -6.25 3.08 5.81
C SER A 72 -5.33 3.99 4.98
N ALA A 73 -5.61 5.30 4.94
CA ALA A 73 -4.80 6.27 4.21
C ALA A 73 -3.36 6.34 4.73
N ILE A 74 -3.16 6.38 6.05
CA ILE A 74 -1.83 6.38 6.64
C ILE A 74 -1.08 5.09 6.30
N CYS A 75 -1.73 3.93 6.39
CA CYS A 75 -1.11 2.65 6.06
C CYS A 75 -0.75 2.57 4.57
N HIS A 76 -1.60 3.08 3.69
CA HIS A 76 -1.36 3.20 2.26
C HIS A 76 -0.06 3.98 1.98
N GLU A 77 0.06 5.18 2.54
CA GLU A 77 1.26 5.99 2.34
C GLU A 77 2.52 5.38 2.98
N MET A 78 2.39 4.73 4.12
CA MET A 78 3.50 4.00 4.73
C MET A 78 3.97 2.83 3.87
N LEU A 79 3.07 2.12 3.20
CA LEU A 79 3.43 1.06 2.24
C LEU A 79 4.19 1.65 1.05
N HIS A 80 3.78 2.81 0.54
CA HIS A 80 4.55 3.51 -0.49
C HIS A 80 5.97 3.84 -0.06
N VAL A 81 6.16 4.36 1.16
CA VAL A 81 7.51 4.67 1.70
C VAL A 81 8.44 3.47 1.60
N VAL A 82 7.96 2.27 1.92
CA VAL A 82 8.83 1.09 2.04
C VAL A 82 8.90 0.22 0.80
N THR A 83 8.00 0.37 -0.18
CA THR A 83 7.94 -0.54 -1.33
C THR A 83 8.06 0.13 -2.69
N SER A 84 7.63 1.39 -2.82
CA SER A 84 7.49 2.04 -4.14
C SER A 84 8.80 2.13 -4.90
N ASP A 85 9.90 2.47 -4.24
CA ASP A 85 11.20 2.59 -4.90
C ASP A 85 11.68 1.25 -5.44
N ILE A 86 11.54 0.19 -4.64
CA ILE A 86 11.97 -1.16 -5.01
C ILE A 86 11.16 -1.63 -6.24
N ILE A 87 9.83 -1.46 -6.21
CA ILE A 87 8.95 -1.85 -7.32
C ILE A 87 9.27 -1.02 -8.57
N ASN A 88 9.44 0.30 -8.42
CA ASN A 88 9.69 1.20 -9.54
C ASN A 88 11.08 1.00 -10.16
N LEU A 89 12.12 0.76 -9.37
CA LEU A 89 13.45 0.43 -9.88
C LEU A 89 13.41 -0.87 -10.70
N TYR A 90 12.72 -1.88 -10.18
CA TYR A 90 12.55 -3.13 -10.92
C TYR A 90 11.84 -2.92 -12.26
N ARG A 91 10.70 -2.22 -12.26
CA ARG A 91 9.91 -1.95 -13.47
C ARG A 91 10.64 -1.14 -14.53
N LYS A 92 11.51 -0.23 -14.11
CA LYS A 92 12.33 0.60 -15.01
C LYS A 92 13.58 -0.12 -15.52
N GLY A 93 13.78 -1.39 -15.18
CA GLY A 93 14.95 -2.16 -15.61
C GLY A 93 16.20 -1.96 -14.75
N TYR A 94 16.10 -1.23 -13.63
CA TYR A 94 17.22 -1.00 -12.70
C TYR A 94 17.29 -2.06 -11.59
N GLY A 95 16.86 -3.28 -11.86
CA GLY A 95 16.89 -4.38 -10.90
C GLY A 95 18.30 -4.74 -10.38
N ASN A 96 19.35 -4.35 -11.09
CA ASN A 96 20.74 -4.49 -10.67
C ASN A 96 21.12 -3.62 -9.45
N LEU A 97 20.34 -2.59 -9.15
CA LEU A 97 20.49 -1.74 -7.95
C LEU A 97 19.83 -2.35 -6.72
N LEU A 98 19.05 -3.41 -6.89
CA LEU A 98 18.34 -4.10 -5.82
C LEU A 98 19.14 -5.32 -5.34
N THR A 99 18.97 -5.66 -4.06
CA THR A 99 19.41 -6.97 -3.56
C THR A 99 18.64 -8.09 -4.28
N GLU A 100 19.17 -9.31 -4.27
CA GLU A 100 18.49 -10.46 -4.88
C GLU A 100 17.09 -10.67 -4.27
N SER A 101 16.97 -10.56 -2.94
CA SER A 101 15.69 -10.67 -2.23
C SER A 101 14.69 -9.61 -2.69
N GLN A 102 15.12 -8.35 -2.80
CA GLN A 102 14.28 -7.25 -3.25
C GLN A 102 13.84 -7.41 -4.71
N ARG A 103 14.75 -7.85 -5.57
CA ARG A 103 14.46 -8.10 -6.99
C ARG A 103 13.42 -9.20 -7.18
N GLN A 104 13.58 -10.33 -6.46
CA GLN A 104 12.60 -11.42 -6.49
C GLN A 104 11.25 -10.98 -5.93
N ALA A 105 11.25 -10.20 -4.87
CA ALA A 105 10.03 -9.67 -4.27
C ALA A 105 9.31 -8.69 -5.20
N ALA A 106 10.04 -7.78 -5.85
CA ALA A 106 9.47 -6.85 -6.82
C ALA A 106 8.89 -7.59 -8.04
N LYS A 107 9.60 -8.62 -8.52
CA LYS A 107 9.09 -9.49 -9.59
C LYS A 107 7.77 -10.15 -9.19
N GLU A 108 7.70 -10.75 -8.01
CA GLU A 108 6.48 -11.39 -7.49
C GLU A 108 5.30 -10.41 -7.43
N VAL A 109 5.55 -9.15 -7.02
CA VAL A 109 4.51 -8.11 -6.99
C VAL A 109 4.02 -7.76 -8.39
N VAL A 110 4.94 -7.60 -9.34
CA VAL A 110 4.58 -7.29 -10.73
C VAL A 110 3.81 -8.43 -11.37
N ASP A 111 4.29 -9.67 -11.22
CA ASP A 111 3.60 -10.86 -11.73
C ASP A 111 2.19 -10.99 -11.13
N LEU A 112 2.07 -10.77 -9.81
CA LEU A 112 0.79 -10.81 -9.10
C LEU A 112 -0.19 -9.72 -9.59
N TYR A 113 0.32 -8.52 -9.83
CA TYR A 113 -0.46 -7.42 -10.38
C TYR A 113 -0.99 -7.77 -11.78
N ASP A 114 -0.14 -8.28 -12.66
CA ASP A 114 -0.52 -8.64 -14.02
C ASP A 114 -1.57 -9.77 -14.03
N GLU A 115 -1.42 -10.77 -13.16
CA GLU A 115 -2.41 -11.84 -12.98
C GLU A 115 -3.77 -11.29 -12.53
N ILE A 116 -3.78 -10.44 -11.50
CA ILE A 116 -5.01 -9.87 -10.93
C ILE A 116 -5.69 -8.95 -11.95
N LYS A 117 -4.93 -8.06 -12.57
CA LYS A 117 -5.45 -7.11 -13.57
C LYS A 117 -6.02 -7.83 -14.80
N SER A 118 -5.31 -8.84 -15.30
CA SER A 118 -5.79 -9.66 -16.41
C SER A 118 -7.11 -10.38 -16.08
N TYR A 119 -7.20 -10.94 -14.87
CA TYR A 119 -8.43 -11.60 -14.43
C TYR A 119 -9.59 -10.62 -14.28
N PHE A 120 -9.34 -9.46 -13.64
CA PHE A 120 -10.34 -8.42 -13.46
C PHE A 120 -10.91 -7.98 -14.82
N ASN A 121 -10.05 -7.63 -15.75
CA ASN A 121 -10.46 -7.18 -17.09
C ASN A 121 -11.27 -8.22 -17.86
N LYS A 122 -10.93 -9.51 -17.70
CA LYS A 122 -11.55 -10.60 -18.44
C LYS A 122 -12.86 -11.09 -17.83
N HIS A 123 -13.01 -11.07 -16.51
CA HIS A 123 -14.09 -11.78 -15.81
C HIS A 123 -14.97 -10.91 -14.94
N ILE A 124 -14.47 -9.77 -14.43
CA ILE A 124 -15.23 -8.87 -13.57
C ILE A 124 -15.69 -7.66 -14.37
N GLY A 125 -14.77 -6.93 -14.98
CA GLY A 125 -15.06 -5.72 -15.75
C GLY A 125 -15.54 -4.55 -14.89
N GLY A 126 -16.06 -3.51 -15.55
CA GLY A 126 -16.54 -2.31 -14.88
C GLY A 126 -15.45 -1.25 -14.68
N THR A 127 -15.65 -0.35 -13.72
CA THR A 127 -14.65 0.67 -13.40
C THR A 127 -13.44 0.03 -12.74
N GLU A 128 -12.25 0.26 -13.30
CA GLU A 128 -11.01 -0.29 -12.78
C GLU A 128 -10.75 0.28 -11.36
N PRO A 129 -10.54 -0.58 -10.34
CA PRO A 129 -10.19 -0.13 -9.01
C PRO A 129 -8.85 0.62 -8.99
N TYR A 130 -8.70 1.59 -8.09
CA TYR A 130 -7.47 2.37 -7.94
C TYR A 130 -6.24 1.47 -7.73
N ALA A 131 -6.37 0.40 -6.98
CA ALA A 131 -5.34 -0.61 -6.78
C ALA A 131 -4.79 -1.21 -8.09
N LEU A 132 -5.55 -1.18 -9.19
CA LEU A 132 -5.10 -1.70 -10.49
C LEU A 132 -4.49 -0.62 -11.40
N THR A 133 -4.23 0.57 -10.91
CA THR A 133 -3.51 1.63 -11.62
C THR A 133 -2.06 1.22 -11.91
N ASN A 134 -1.38 0.65 -10.93
CA ASN A 134 -0.02 0.13 -11.06
C ASN A 134 0.33 -0.82 -9.89
N PRO A 135 1.42 -1.62 -9.98
CA PRO A 135 1.79 -2.57 -8.93
C PRO A 135 2.08 -1.96 -7.55
N ALA A 136 2.58 -0.72 -7.49
CA ALA A 136 2.84 -0.05 -6.20
C ALA A 136 1.53 0.33 -5.50
N GLU A 137 0.53 0.82 -6.27
CA GLU A 137 -0.81 1.09 -5.73
C GLU A 137 -1.49 -0.19 -5.25
N MET A 138 -1.36 -1.29 -5.99
CA MET A 138 -1.92 -2.57 -5.55
C MET A 138 -1.39 -2.99 -4.18
N ILE A 139 -0.12 -2.77 -3.91
CA ILE A 139 0.49 -3.06 -2.59
C ILE A 139 0.03 -2.04 -1.54
N ALA A 140 -0.03 -0.76 -1.88
CA ALA A 140 -0.46 0.28 -0.96
C ALA A 140 -1.92 0.09 -0.50
N GLU A 141 -2.78 -0.41 -1.39
CA GLU A 141 -4.19 -0.69 -1.13
C GLU A 141 -4.44 -1.96 -0.28
N LEU A 142 -3.42 -2.69 0.16
CA LEU A 142 -3.61 -3.90 1.00
C LEU A 142 -4.34 -3.63 2.31
N ALA A 143 -4.26 -2.43 2.85
CA ALA A 143 -5.01 -2.02 4.03
C ALA A 143 -6.48 -1.65 3.73
N ASN A 144 -6.83 -1.41 2.47
CA ASN A 144 -8.18 -1.03 2.05
C ASN A 144 -9.12 -2.25 2.04
N PRO A 145 -10.18 -2.28 2.89
CA PRO A 145 -11.08 -3.42 2.96
C PRO A 145 -11.90 -3.63 1.68
N GLU A 146 -12.24 -2.55 0.94
CA GLU A 146 -13.00 -2.67 -0.31
C GLU A 146 -12.13 -3.33 -1.40
N TRP A 147 -10.87 -2.94 -1.51
CA TRP A 147 -9.95 -3.63 -2.41
C TRP A 147 -9.82 -5.12 -2.07
N ARG A 148 -9.68 -5.46 -0.79
CA ARG A 148 -9.59 -6.86 -0.36
C ARG A 148 -10.84 -7.67 -0.72
N LYS A 149 -12.04 -7.08 -0.63
CA LYS A 149 -13.29 -7.72 -1.06
C LYS A 149 -13.31 -8.02 -2.55
N ILE A 150 -12.86 -7.05 -3.37
CA ILE A 150 -12.78 -7.22 -4.82
C ILE A 150 -11.77 -8.34 -5.16
N ALA A 151 -10.57 -8.25 -4.62
CA ALA A 151 -9.51 -9.20 -4.89
C ALA A 151 -9.83 -10.62 -4.39
N ALA A 152 -10.63 -10.76 -3.31
CA ALA A 152 -11.08 -12.06 -2.82
C ALA A 152 -12.02 -12.80 -3.79
N GLN A 153 -12.63 -12.08 -4.74
CA GLN A 153 -13.49 -12.68 -5.77
C GLN A 153 -12.69 -13.32 -6.92
N ILE A 154 -11.38 -13.15 -6.94
CA ILE A 154 -10.50 -13.66 -8.00
C ILE A 154 -10.09 -15.10 -7.69
N PRO A 155 -10.67 -16.14 -8.33
CA PRO A 155 -10.49 -17.54 -7.92
C PRO A 155 -9.07 -18.05 -8.09
N ALA A 156 -8.37 -17.58 -9.12
CA ALA A 156 -7.00 -17.98 -9.43
C ALA A 156 -5.99 -17.52 -8.37
N GLN A 157 -6.43 -16.68 -7.43
CA GLN A 157 -5.59 -15.99 -6.47
C GLN A 157 -5.88 -16.35 -5.01
N LYS A 158 -6.33 -17.59 -4.76
CA LYS A 158 -6.35 -18.08 -3.38
C LYS A 158 -4.97 -17.90 -2.76
N GLY A 159 -4.85 -16.90 -1.85
CA GLY A 159 -3.58 -16.55 -1.21
C GLY A 159 -2.84 -15.37 -1.82
N TRP A 160 -3.45 -14.57 -2.74
CA TRP A 160 -2.84 -13.36 -3.29
C TRP A 160 -2.36 -12.41 -2.19
N PHE A 161 -3.16 -12.23 -1.16
CA PHE A 161 -2.81 -11.41 0.00
C PHE A 161 -1.54 -11.92 0.70
N ARG A 162 -1.44 -13.25 0.91
CA ARG A 162 -0.25 -13.87 1.49
C ARG A 162 0.97 -13.73 0.58
N ARG A 163 0.81 -13.83 -0.75
CA ARG A 163 1.89 -13.60 -1.73
C ARG A 163 2.39 -12.17 -1.66
N ALA A 164 1.49 -11.19 -1.73
CA ALA A 164 1.80 -9.77 -1.59
C ALA A 164 2.51 -9.47 -0.25
N PHE A 165 1.97 -10.00 0.83
CA PHE A 165 2.54 -9.87 2.16
C PHE A 165 3.95 -10.46 2.29
N ASN A 166 4.16 -11.65 1.73
CA ASN A 166 5.49 -12.27 1.71
C ASN A 166 6.49 -11.48 0.86
N ALA A 167 6.02 -10.90 -0.25
CA ALA A 167 6.86 -10.02 -1.07
C ALA A 167 7.27 -8.77 -0.29
N ILE A 168 6.33 -8.11 0.40
CA ILE A 168 6.66 -6.97 1.27
C ILE A 168 7.70 -7.37 2.31
N LYS A 169 7.52 -8.48 3.00
CA LYS A 169 8.50 -8.96 3.99
C LYS A 169 9.90 -9.14 3.39
N LYS A 170 9.99 -9.70 2.17
CA LYS A 170 11.28 -9.88 1.47
C LYS A 170 11.90 -8.56 1.02
N MET A 171 11.09 -7.55 0.67
CA MET A 171 11.58 -6.21 0.34
C MET A 171 12.22 -5.52 1.55
N LEU A 172 11.68 -5.81 2.73
CA LEU A 172 12.08 -5.18 3.99
C LEU A 172 13.26 -5.89 4.68
N GLY A 173 13.64 -7.08 4.25
CA GLY A 173 14.75 -7.87 4.80
C GLY A 173 14.27 -8.83 5.89
#